data_7e43742d5edadc40d7d6224dc5f008ad
#
_entry.id   7e43742d5edadc40d7d6224dc5f008ad
#
_cell.length_a   1.000
_cell.length_b   1.000
_cell.length_c   1.000
_cell.angle_alpha   90.00
_cell.angle_beta   90.00
_cell.angle_gamma   90.00
#
_symmetry.space_group_name_H-M   'P 1'
#
loop_
_entity.id
_entity.type
_entity.pdbx_description
1 polymer ?
#
loop_
_entity_poly.entity_id
_entity_poly.type
_entity_poly.pdbx_seq_one_letter_code
_entity_poly.pdbx_strand_id
1 'polypeptide(L)'
;MQYDLLIKNGYAVDYASAREGYFDVAVQNGMIAAVESSIGGSAVRELDASGKLVLPGLVDSHVHASAWLGGSYAHRMLAKAGVTSALDMSGPGTSVLELAREYGTGLNLATIEYVRPGHTVSSDDPSSAELQQLITKVQRQGSLGIKLLGGHYPLTVAATARAIRAAAELGAYTAFHAGTAAHGSNIEGLLEAVELADGNPLHLAHINAYCRGTVLPEAEETELALKALAANPNISCESYLSPLNG
;
A
#
# COMPACT_ATOMS: atom_id res chain seq x y z
N MET A 1 -21.61 -1.90 30.41
CA MET A 1 -20.52 -1.22 29.65
C MET A 1 -21.19 -0.57 28.46
N GLN A 2 -20.88 0.65 28.12
CA GLN A 2 -21.45 1.34 26.96
C GLN A 2 -20.40 1.35 25.84
N TYR A 3 -20.75 0.82 24.69
CA TYR A 3 -19.92 0.82 23.49
C TYR A 3 -20.10 2.12 22.68
N ASP A 4 -19.15 2.45 21.83
CA ASP A 4 -19.27 3.56 20.88
C ASP A 4 -20.20 3.18 19.72
N LEU A 5 -20.03 1.94 19.21
CA LEU A 5 -20.83 1.36 18.14
C LEU A 5 -21.09 -0.12 18.43
N LEU A 6 -22.31 -0.57 18.16
CA LEU A 6 -22.70 -1.97 18.18
C LEU A 6 -23.37 -2.31 16.83
N ILE A 7 -22.77 -3.21 16.08
CA ILE A 7 -23.30 -3.75 14.84
C ILE A 7 -23.94 -5.10 15.17
N LYS A 8 -25.21 -5.26 14.88
CA LYS A 8 -26.01 -6.44 15.29
C LYS A 8 -26.54 -7.23 14.09
N ASN A 9 -26.70 -8.52 14.31
CA ASN A 9 -27.39 -9.44 13.39
C ASN A 9 -26.74 -9.59 12.00
N GLY A 10 -25.48 -9.20 11.82
CA GLY A 10 -24.77 -9.29 10.53
C GLY A 10 -24.14 -10.65 10.30
N TYR A 11 -24.03 -11.05 9.04
CA TYR A 11 -23.19 -12.19 8.66
C TYR A 11 -21.75 -11.72 8.50
N ALA A 12 -20.93 -11.97 9.52
CA ALA A 12 -19.53 -11.53 9.52
C ALA A 12 -18.64 -12.54 8.81
N VAL A 13 -17.69 -12.04 8.01
CA VAL A 13 -16.64 -12.83 7.37
C VAL A 13 -15.30 -12.14 7.60
N ASP A 14 -14.42 -12.78 8.35
CA ASP A 14 -13.07 -12.33 8.63
C ASP A 14 -12.09 -13.50 8.52
N TYR A 15 -11.40 -13.60 7.40
CA TYR A 15 -10.44 -14.66 7.15
C TYR A 15 -9.20 -14.58 8.04
N ALA A 16 -8.81 -13.40 8.48
CA ALA A 16 -7.63 -13.22 9.33
C ALA A 16 -7.82 -13.85 10.71
N SER A 17 -9.05 -13.81 11.25
CA SER A 17 -9.41 -14.45 12.51
C SER A 17 -10.11 -15.81 12.33
N ALA A 18 -10.24 -16.31 11.09
CA ALA A 18 -10.99 -17.51 10.72
C ALA A 18 -12.43 -17.52 11.24
N ARG A 19 -13.10 -16.36 11.21
CA ARG A 19 -14.50 -16.19 11.65
C ARG A 19 -15.42 -16.03 10.45
N GLU A 20 -16.46 -16.86 10.43
CA GLU A 20 -17.54 -16.77 9.46
C GLU A 20 -18.85 -17.19 10.15
N GLY A 21 -19.89 -16.35 10.06
CA GLY A 21 -21.19 -16.61 10.66
C GLY A 21 -21.91 -15.36 11.12
N TYR A 22 -23.04 -15.55 11.82
CA TYR A 22 -23.80 -14.46 12.41
C TYR A 22 -23.14 -14.01 13.71
N PHE A 23 -22.66 -12.77 13.74
CA PHE A 23 -22.02 -12.16 14.88
C PHE A 23 -22.46 -10.72 15.05
N ASP A 24 -22.51 -10.30 16.32
CA ASP A 24 -22.51 -8.90 16.70
C ASP A 24 -21.06 -8.41 16.82
N VAL A 25 -20.82 -7.16 16.45
CA VAL A 25 -19.49 -6.52 16.56
C VAL A 25 -19.63 -5.27 17.41
N ALA A 26 -18.89 -5.22 18.52
CA ALA A 26 -18.81 -4.06 19.39
C ALA A 26 -17.51 -3.30 19.18
N VAL A 27 -17.61 -1.97 19.08
CA VAL A 27 -16.47 -1.05 18.98
C VAL A 27 -16.45 -0.14 20.21
N GLN A 28 -15.29 0.02 20.81
CA GLN A 28 -15.04 0.93 21.91
C GLN A 28 -13.67 1.59 21.76
N ASN A 29 -13.62 2.91 21.92
CA ASN A 29 -12.41 3.71 21.75
C ASN A 29 -11.72 3.49 20.38
N GLY A 30 -12.52 3.35 19.31
CA GLY A 30 -12.00 3.13 17.96
C GLY A 30 -11.45 1.74 17.70
N MET A 31 -11.56 0.80 18.64
CA MET A 31 -11.08 -0.58 18.52
C MET A 31 -12.25 -1.56 18.57
N ILE A 32 -12.11 -2.70 17.88
CA ILE A 32 -13.05 -3.83 18.02
C ILE A 32 -12.87 -4.40 19.43
N ALA A 33 -13.90 -4.24 20.26
CA ALA A 33 -13.90 -4.70 21.65
C ALA A 33 -14.39 -6.15 21.79
N ALA A 34 -15.36 -6.56 20.96
CA ALA A 34 -15.89 -7.92 20.96
C ALA A 34 -16.48 -8.29 19.59
N VAL A 35 -16.42 -9.59 19.26
CA VAL A 35 -17.12 -10.20 18.13
C VAL A 35 -17.70 -11.51 18.66
N GLU A 36 -19.01 -11.54 18.90
CA GLU A 36 -19.71 -12.66 19.56
C GLU A 36 -21.06 -12.91 18.88
N SER A 37 -21.62 -14.11 19.09
CA SER A 37 -22.95 -14.45 18.52
C SER A 37 -24.07 -13.57 19.04
N SER A 38 -23.91 -12.95 20.20
CA SER A 38 -24.81 -11.94 20.75
C SER A 38 -24.09 -11.10 21.78
N ILE A 39 -24.14 -9.79 21.63
CA ILE A 39 -23.54 -8.83 22.56
C ILE A 39 -24.64 -8.08 23.28
N GLY A 40 -24.66 -8.20 24.63
CA GLY A 40 -25.52 -7.42 25.51
C GLY A 40 -24.91 -6.06 25.82
N GLY A 41 -25.75 -5.14 26.34
CA GLY A 41 -25.34 -3.79 26.73
C GLY A 41 -25.94 -2.72 25.85
N SER A 42 -25.48 -1.48 26.01
CA SER A 42 -25.89 -0.33 25.21
C SER A 42 -24.73 0.23 24.41
N ALA A 43 -25.03 0.91 23.34
CA ALA A 43 -24.04 1.65 22.55
C ALA A 43 -24.52 3.09 22.31
N VAL A 44 -23.58 3.98 22.04
CA VAL A 44 -23.91 5.35 21.59
C VAL A 44 -24.63 5.29 20.24
N ARG A 45 -24.22 4.33 19.40
CA ARG A 45 -24.84 4.06 18.10
C ARG A 45 -24.99 2.55 17.90
N GLU A 46 -26.19 2.15 17.48
CA GLU A 46 -26.47 0.76 17.06
C GLU A 46 -26.79 0.72 15.57
N LEU A 47 -26.28 -0.31 14.90
CA LEU A 47 -26.52 -0.62 13.51
C LEU A 47 -27.13 -2.02 13.41
N ASP A 48 -28.33 -2.13 12.86
CA ASP A 48 -28.88 -3.42 12.48
C ASP A 48 -28.32 -3.81 11.09
N ALA A 49 -27.54 -4.87 11.06
CA ALA A 49 -26.94 -5.45 9.87
C ALA A 49 -27.69 -6.71 9.39
N SER A 50 -28.96 -6.89 9.78
CA SER A 50 -29.77 -7.99 9.31
C SER A 50 -29.79 -8.09 7.78
N GLY A 51 -29.46 -9.26 7.25
CA GLY A 51 -29.36 -9.50 5.81
C GLY A 51 -28.17 -8.86 5.11
N LYS A 52 -27.19 -8.37 5.87
CA LYS A 52 -25.96 -7.76 5.33
C LYS A 52 -24.72 -8.58 5.70
N LEU A 53 -23.70 -8.43 4.87
CA LEU A 53 -22.34 -8.87 5.20
C LEU A 53 -21.64 -7.80 6.06
N VAL A 54 -20.94 -8.26 7.08
CA VAL A 54 -20.04 -7.44 7.91
C VAL A 54 -18.63 -7.91 7.64
N LEU A 55 -17.84 -7.08 7.00
CA LEU A 55 -16.49 -7.39 6.55
C LEU A 55 -15.48 -6.45 7.19
N PRO A 56 -14.19 -6.85 7.31
CA PRO A 56 -13.12 -5.89 7.50
C PRO A 56 -13.18 -4.81 6.43
N GLY A 57 -12.82 -3.58 6.79
CA GLY A 57 -12.83 -2.48 5.83
C GLY A 57 -11.89 -2.73 4.66
N LEU A 58 -12.25 -2.28 3.47
CA LEU A 58 -11.40 -2.40 2.29
C LEU A 58 -10.14 -1.56 2.46
N VAL A 59 -8.99 -2.17 2.19
CA VAL A 59 -7.69 -1.51 2.18
C VAL A 59 -7.20 -1.39 0.74
N ASP A 60 -7.05 -0.16 0.25
CA ASP A 60 -6.43 0.10 -1.03
C ASP A 60 -4.95 0.43 -0.81
N SER A 61 -4.09 -0.52 -1.13
CA SER A 61 -2.66 -0.45 -0.85
C SER A 61 -1.86 0.39 -1.86
N HIS A 62 -2.51 0.89 -2.93
CA HIS A 62 -1.84 1.68 -3.94
C HIS A 62 -2.79 2.65 -4.63
N VAL A 63 -2.84 3.88 -4.13
CA VAL A 63 -3.60 4.94 -4.78
C VAL A 63 -2.72 6.13 -5.15
N HIS A 64 -3.17 6.89 -6.15
CA HIS A 64 -2.63 8.19 -6.51
C HIS A 64 -3.76 9.23 -6.41
N ALA A 65 -4.04 9.67 -5.19
CA ALA A 65 -5.18 10.50 -4.85
C ALA A 65 -4.81 11.94 -4.43
N SER A 66 -3.55 12.32 -4.60
CA SER A 66 -3.06 13.62 -4.13
C SER A 66 -3.34 14.78 -5.08
N ALA A 67 -2.87 15.97 -4.69
CA ALA A 67 -3.25 17.27 -5.20
C ALA A 67 -3.28 17.43 -6.73
N TRP A 68 -2.39 16.78 -7.48
CA TRP A 68 -2.35 16.89 -8.94
C TRP A 68 -3.19 15.84 -9.69
N LEU A 69 -3.72 14.84 -8.98
CA LEU A 69 -4.56 13.76 -9.55
C LEU A 69 -6.02 13.78 -9.07
N GLY A 70 -6.46 14.82 -8.37
CA GLY A 70 -7.86 14.92 -7.94
C GLY A 70 -8.04 15.39 -6.51
N GLY A 71 -6.99 15.44 -5.73
CA GLY A 71 -6.98 16.00 -4.38
C GLY A 71 -8.03 15.40 -3.45
N SER A 72 -8.67 16.25 -2.66
CA SER A 72 -9.71 15.85 -1.72
C SER A 72 -10.90 15.12 -2.37
N TYR A 73 -11.11 15.30 -3.66
CA TYR A 73 -12.19 14.65 -4.39
C TYR A 73 -11.95 13.15 -4.52
N ALA A 74 -10.69 12.76 -4.79
CA ALA A 74 -10.32 11.34 -4.89
C ALA A 74 -10.49 10.61 -3.55
N HIS A 75 -10.13 11.22 -2.41
CA HIS A 75 -10.37 10.64 -1.09
C HIS A 75 -11.87 10.39 -0.84
N ARG A 76 -12.74 11.35 -1.22
CA ARG A 76 -14.19 11.17 -1.12
C ARG A 76 -14.71 10.03 -1.99
N MET A 77 -14.15 9.85 -3.18
CA MET A 77 -14.54 8.74 -4.06
C MET A 77 -14.13 7.38 -3.49
N LEU A 78 -12.92 7.28 -2.94
CA LEU A 78 -12.46 6.09 -2.24
C LEU A 78 -13.40 5.73 -1.08
N ALA A 79 -13.72 6.70 -0.23
CA ALA A 79 -14.63 6.50 0.90
C ALA A 79 -16.04 6.07 0.43
N LYS A 80 -16.56 6.67 -0.66
CA LYS A 80 -17.84 6.26 -1.26
C LYS A 80 -17.81 4.87 -1.88
N ALA A 81 -16.66 4.42 -2.36
CA ALA A 81 -16.47 3.06 -2.86
C ALA A 81 -16.34 2.01 -1.74
N GLY A 82 -16.33 2.43 -0.48
CA GLY A 82 -16.20 1.54 0.68
C GLY A 82 -14.76 1.30 1.15
N VAL A 83 -13.79 2.04 0.59
CA VAL A 83 -12.41 2.02 1.07
C VAL A 83 -12.34 2.69 2.44
N THR A 84 -11.80 1.98 3.42
CA THR A 84 -11.65 2.46 4.80
C THR A 84 -10.21 2.83 5.14
N SER A 85 -9.25 2.32 4.38
CA SER A 85 -7.83 2.63 4.51
C SER A 85 -7.17 2.69 3.14
N ALA A 86 -6.31 3.66 2.90
CA ALA A 86 -5.57 3.78 1.64
C ALA A 86 -4.11 4.17 1.89
N LEU A 87 -3.22 3.66 1.04
CA LEU A 87 -1.82 4.09 0.95
C LEU A 87 -1.63 4.93 -0.31
N ASP A 88 -1.44 6.23 -0.14
CA ASP A 88 -1.20 7.16 -1.24
C ASP A 88 0.29 7.16 -1.60
N MET A 89 0.57 6.75 -2.82
CA MET A 89 1.92 6.65 -3.39
C MET A 89 2.25 7.81 -4.37
N SER A 90 1.44 8.89 -4.36
CA SER A 90 1.65 10.01 -5.28
C SER A 90 2.90 10.83 -4.97
N GLY A 91 3.17 11.07 -3.66
CA GLY A 91 4.15 12.06 -3.20
C GLY A 91 3.93 13.48 -3.76
N PRO A 92 4.58 14.49 -3.20
CA PRO A 92 5.29 14.47 -1.93
C PRO A 92 4.40 14.09 -0.76
N GLY A 93 4.91 13.28 0.17
CA GLY A 93 4.12 12.79 1.30
C GLY A 93 3.52 13.90 2.17
N THR A 94 4.25 15.00 2.36
CA THR A 94 3.76 16.18 3.09
C THR A 94 2.52 16.79 2.44
N SER A 95 2.50 16.92 1.12
CA SER A 95 1.35 17.50 0.39
C SER A 95 0.11 16.63 0.50
N VAL A 96 0.27 15.30 0.50
CA VAL A 96 -0.84 14.36 0.74
C VAL A 96 -1.42 14.56 2.14
N LEU A 97 -0.56 14.64 3.16
CA LEU A 97 -0.98 14.82 4.55
C LEU A 97 -1.58 16.20 4.82
N GLU A 98 -1.06 17.26 4.19
CA GLU A 98 -1.63 18.62 4.28
C GLU A 98 -3.04 18.65 3.68
N LEU A 99 -3.24 18.07 2.51
CA LEU A 99 -4.55 17.95 1.88
C LEU A 99 -5.55 17.20 2.77
N ALA A 100 -5.09 16.12 3.40
CA ALA A 100 -5.90 15.33 4.31
C ALA A 100 -6.31 16.12 5.56
N ARG A 101 -5.41 16.95 6.10
CA ARG A 101 -5.69 17.81 7.26
C ARG A 101 -6.66 18.94 6.92
N GLU A 102 -6.53 19.52 5.73
CA GLU A 102 -7.34 20.65 5.30
C GLU A 102 -8.79 20.25 4.97
N TYR A 103 -8.96 19.14 4.26
CA TYR A 103 -10.28 18.75 3.72
C TYR A 103 -10.90 17.51 4.39
N GLY A 104 -10.14 16.79 5.18
CA GLY A 104 -10.52 15.46 5.66
C GLY A 104 -10.50 14.41 4.55
N THR A 105 -10.47 13.15 4.92
CA THR A 105 -10.41 12.04 3.95
C THR A 105 -11.63 11.13 3.99
N GLY A 106 -12.27 10.99 5.17
CA GLY A 106 -13.34 10.00 5.39
C GLY A 106 -12.85 8.56 5.45
N LEU A 107 -11.53 8.34 5.45
CA LEU A 107 -10.85 7.05 5.56
C LEU A 107 -9.50 7.21 6.29
N ASN A 108 -8.89 6.12 6.69
CA ASN A 108 -7.51 6.13 7.20
C ASN A 108 -6.58 6.31 6.00
N LEU A 109 -5.69 7.30 6.07
CA LEU A 109 -4.76 7.61 4.99
C LEU A 109 -3.32 7.49 5.48
N ALA A 110 -2.52 6.73 4.75
CA ALA A 110 -1.08 6.69 4.84
C ALA A 110 -0.46 7.20 3.54
N THR A 111 0.80 7.59 3.59
CA THR A 111 1.56 8.04 2.41
C THR A 111 3.00 7.56 2.45
N ILE A 112 3.63 7.49 1.30
CA ILE A 112 5.07 7.29 1.13
C ILE A 112 5.65 8.37 0.22
N GLU A 113 6.94 8.65 0.38
CA GLU A 113 7.66 9.65 -0.41
C GLU A 113 8.36 8.99 -1.59
N TYR A 114 8.35 9.62 -2.75
CA TYR A 114 9.09 9.11 -3.90
C TYR A 114 10.59 9.43 -3.82
N VAL A 115 11.42 8.50 -4.31
CA VAL A 115 12.85 8.72 -4.53
C VAL A 115 13.03 9.17 -5.97
N ARG A 116 13.33 10.47 -6.17
CA ARG A 116 13.43 11.08 -7.50
C ARG A 116 14.73 11.84 -7.63
N PRO A 117 15.59 11.44 -8.59
CA PRO A 117 16.80 12.19 -8.94
C PRO A 117 16.54 13.65 -9.28
N GLY A 118 17.38 14.53 -8.77
CA GLY A 118 17.27 15.98 -8.95
C GLY A 118 16.13 16.65 -8.19
N HIS A 119 15.40 15.90 -7.33
CA HIS A 119 14.31 16.43 -6.52
C HIS A 119 14.41 16.00 -5.05
N THR A 120 14.23 14.72 -4.74
CA THR A 120 14.32 14.19 -3.36
C THR A 120 15.72 13.64 -3.05
N VAL A 121 16.45 13.28 -4.08
CA VAL A 121 17.86 12.87 -4.04
C VAL A 121 18.66 13.62 -5.12
N SER A 122 19.97 13.73 -4.94
CA SER A 122 20.86 14.56 -5.81
C SER A 122 20.98 14.00 -7.23
N SER A 123 21.03 12.70 -7.40
CA SER A 123 21.22 12.01 -8.68
C SER A 123 20.53 10.65 -8.70
N ASP A 124 20.70 9.92 -9.80
CA ASP A 124 20.27 8.52 -9.94
C ASP A 124 21.15 7.51 -9.18
N ASP A 125 22.26 7.99 -8.62
CA ASP A 125 23.18 7.19 -7.78
C ASP A 125 23.40 7.83 -6.38
N PRO A 126 22.33 8.03 -5.58
CA PRO A 126 22.43 8.62 -4.26
C PRO A 126 23.22 7.71 -3.30
N SER A 127 23.99 8.32 -2.41
CA SER A 127 24.74 7.62 -1.37
C SER A 127 23.80 7.01 -0.32
N SER A 128 24.30 6.00 0.43
CA SER A 128 23.56 5.42 1.56
C SER A 128 23.20 6.49 2.62
N ALA A 129 24.10 7.42 2.88
CA ALA A 129 23.86 8.50 3.84
C ALA A 129 22.72 9.43 3.39
N GLU A 130 22.68 9.79 2.11
CA GLU A 130 21.61 10.61 1.55
C GLU A 130 20.25 9.89 1.61
N LEU A 131 20.21 8.61 1.28
CA LEU A 131 18.98 7.79 1.36
C LEU A 131 18.50 7.66 2.81
N GLN A 132 19.38 7.40 3.76
CA GLN A 132 19.02 7.33 5.19
C GLN A 132 18.50 8.67 5.71
N GLN A 133 19.09 9.80 5.28
CA GLN A 133 18.60 11.14 5.62
C GLN A 133 17.21 11.39 5.05
N LEU A 134 16.98 11.05 3.78
CA LEU A 134 15.65 11.17 3.15
C LEU A 134 14.62 10.34 3.93
N ILE A 135 14.88 9.06 4.16
CA ILE A 135 13.96 8.14 4.82
C ILE A 135 13.64 8.65 6.24
N THR A 136 14.65 8.99 7.01
CA THR A 136 14.47 9.53 8.37
C THR A 136 13.63 10.81 8.36
N LYS A 137 13.89 11.72 7.41
CA LYS A 137 13.14 12.96 7.26
C LYS A 137 11.67 12.68 6.99
N VAL A 138 11.36 11.83 6.01
CA VAL A 138 9.96 11.60 5.60
C VAL A 138 9.17 10.82 6.65
N GLN A 139 9.80 9.90 7.38
CA GLN A 139 9.16 9.24 8.53
C GLN A 139 8.80 10.24 9.63
N ARG A 140 9.69 11.18 9.96
CA ARG A 140 9.40 12.27 10.92
C ARG A 140 8.26 13.18 10.45
N GLN A 141 8.04 13.30 9.16
CA GLN A 141 6.94 14.05 8.56
C GLN A 141 5.62 13.27 8.50
N GLY A 142 5.63 11.97 8.86
CA GLY A 142 4.45 11.11 8.93
C GLY A 142 4.28 10.16 7.75
N SER A 143 5.24 10.09 6.82
CA SER A 143 5.23 9.08 5.76
C SER A 143 5.68 7.71 6.29
N LEU A 144 5.10 6.62 5.78
CA LEU A 144 5.48 5.26 6.17
C LEU A 144 6.84 4.83 5.60
N GLY A 145 7.30 5.47 4.53
CA GLY A 145 8.53 5.09 3.87
C GLY A 145 8.71 5.74 2.50
N ILE A 146 9.23 4.97 1.55
CA ILE A 146 9.63 5.46 0.24
C ILE A 146 9.03 4.66 -0.92
N LYS A 147 8.92 5.31 -2.09
CA LYS A 147 8.63 4.67 -3.36
C LYS A 147 9.78 4.85 -4.35
N LEU A 148 10.26 3.74 -4.89
CA LEU A 148 11.18 3.71 -6.02
C LEU A 148 10.39 3.75 -7.32
N LEU A 149 10.81 4.60 -8.26
CA LEU A 149 10.06 4.94 -9.48
C LEU A 149 10.78 4.43 -10.74
N GLY A 150 11.12 3.14 -10.79
CA GLY A 150 11.92 2.57 -11.87
C GLY A 150 11.38 2.78 -13.28
N GLY A 151 10.06 2.81 -13.45
CA GLY A 151 9.45 3.09 -14.76
C GLY A 151 9.53 4.56 -15.21
N HIS A 152 9.87 5.50 -14.31
CA HIS A 152 9.84 6.94 -14.61
C HIS A 152 11.15 7.66 -14.29
N TYR A 153 11.74 7.32 -13.16
CA TYR A 153 12.97 7.94 -12.63
C TYR A 153 13.87 6.84 -12.06
N PRO A 154 14.40 5.96 -12.93
CA PRO A 154 15.21 4.82 -12.48
C PRO A 154 16.46 5.30 -11.76
N LEU A 155 16.80 4.59 -10.71
CA LEU A 155 18.12 4.66 -10.07
C LEU A 155 19.07 3.67 -10.72
N THR A 156 20.38 3.81 -10.47
CA THR A 156 21.33 2.75 -10.77
C THR A 156 20.98 1.47 -10.00
N VAL A 157 21.39 0.32 -10.48
CA VAL A 157 21.22 -0.99 -9.82
C VAL A 157 21.73 -0.93 -8.36
N ALA A 158 22.96 -0.39 -8.20
CA ALA A 158 23.59 -0.26 -6.89
C ALA A 158 22.83 0.68 -5.95
N ALA A 159 22.31 1.81 -6.45
CA ALA A 159 21.53 2.76 -5.66
C ALA A 159 20.16 2.18 -5.26
N THR A 160 19.53 1.41 -6.15
CA THR A 160 18.28 0.71 -5.86
C THR A 160 18.47 -0.28 -4.70
N ALA A 161 19.51 -1.11 -4.74
CA ALA A 161 19.83 -2.02 -3.64
C ALA A 161 20.12 -1.28 -2.34
N ARG A 162 20.86 -0.15 -2.39
CA ARG A 162 21.11 0.69 -1.23
C ARG A 162 19.83 1.28 -0.63
N ALA A 163 18.91 1.72 -1.49
CA ALA A 163 17.64 2.31 -1.05
C ALA A 163 16.77 1.29 -0.33
N ILE A 164 16.63 0.08 -0.88
CA ILE A 164 15.88 -1.02 -0.26
C ILE A 164 16.49 -1.38 1.09
N ARG A 165 17.80 -1.56 1.16
CA ARG A 165 18.51 -1.87 2.42
C ARG A 165 18.37 -0.76 3.46
N ALA A 166 18.59 0.49 3.08
CA ALA A 166 18.45 1.63 4.00
C ALA A 166 17.02 1.73 4.56
N ALA A 167 16.01 1.48 3.75
CA ALA A 167 14.63 1.47 4.21
C ALA A 167 14.37 0.32 5.19
N ALA A 168 14.85 -0.88 4.92
CA ALA A 168 14.71 -2.04 5.80
C ALA A 168 15.40 -1.79 7.15
N GLU A 169 16.63 -1.25 7.16
CA GLU A 169 17.39 -0.89 8.37
C GLU A 169 16.65 0.12 9.25
N LEU A 170 15.89 1.03 8.63
CA LEU A 170 15.13 2.08 9.32
C LEU A 170 13.67 1.68 9.59
N GLY A 171 13.26 0.46 9.27
CA GLY A 171 11.89 -0.01 9.43
C GLY A 171 10.89 0.76 8.56
N ALA A 172 11.33 1.29 7.42
CA ALA A 172 10.51 2.03 6.48
C ALA A 172 9.88 1.11 5.43
N TYR A 173 8.63 1.37 5.06
CA TYR A 173 7.97 0.68 3.96
C TYR A 173 8.63 1.07 2.62
N THR A 174 8.89 0.08 1.76
CA THR A 174 9.40 0.33 0.42
C THR A 174 8.46 -0.23 -0.63
N ALA A 175 7.88 0.64 -1.45
CA ALA A 175 7.20 0.24 -2.67
C ALA A 175 8.11 0.49 -3.89
N PHE A 176 8.09 -0.42 -4.84
CA PHE A 176 8.91 -0.34 -6.03
C PHE A 176 8.09 -0.55 -7.30
N HIS A 177 8.00 0.46 -8.14
CA HIS A 177 7.71 0.32 -9.55
C HIS A 177 8.99 -0.22 -10.18
N ALA A 178 9.07 -1.54 -10.39
CA ALA A 178 10.29 -2.23 -10.78
C ALA A 178 10.89 -1.69 -12.07
N GLY A 179 12.20 -1.67 -12.12
CA GLY A 179 13.04 -1.16 -13.18
C GLY A 179 14.19 -0.32 -12.62
N THR A 180 15.37 -0.47 -13.21
CA THR A 180 16.57 0.30 -12.90
C THR A 180 17.11 0.94 -14.18
N ALA A 181 18.24 1.61 -14.07
CA ALA A 181 18.96 2.10 -15.25
C ALA A 181 19.47 0.97 -16.18
N ALA A 182 19.54 -0.28 -15.68
CA ALA A 182 19.97 -1.45 -16.46
C ALA A 182 18.80 -2.16 -17.14
N HIS A 183 17.69 -2.37 -16.41
CA HIS A 183 16.50 -3.07 -16.91
C HIS A 183 15.27 -2.17 -16.77
N GLY A 184 14.48 -2.11 -17.84
CA GLY A 184 13.23 -1.33 -17.86
C GLY A 184 12.14 -1.93 -16.97
N SER A 185 10.97 -1.31 -17.02
CA SER A 185 9.78 -1.77 -16.30
C SER A 185 9.10 -2.92 -17.05
N ASN A 186 9.69 -4.12 -16.95
CA ASN A 186 9.28 -5.36 -17.58
C ASN A 186 9.64 -6.56 -16.69
N ILE A 187 9.55 -7.79 -17.21
CA ILE A 187 9.85 -9.00 -16.42
C ILE A 187 11.30 -9.06 -15.95
N GLU A 188 12.27 -8.58 -16.74
CA GLU A 188 13.68 -8.55 -16.33
C GLU A 188 13.87 -7.59 -15.16
N GLY A 189 13.25 -6.41 -15.21
CA GLY A 189 13.27 -5.45 -14.11
C GLY A 189 12.57 -5.96 -12.84
N LEU A 190 11.52 -6.78 -12.97
CA LEU A 190 10.91 -7.45 -11.83
C LEU A 190 11.87 -8.46 -11.20
N LEU A 191 12.49 -9.33 -12.00
CA LEU A 191 13.42 -10.33 -11.51
C LEU A 191 14.64 -9.69 -10.86
N GLU A 192 15.19 -8.64 -11.47
CA GLU A 192 16.24 -7.81 -10.86
C GLU A 192 15.79 -7.21 -9.51
N ALA A 193 14.58 -6.68 -9.41
CA ALA A 193 14.06 -6.12 -8.15
C ALA A 193 14.00 -7.17 -7.03
N VAL A 194 13.65 -8.41 -7.37
CA VAL A 194 13.66 -9.55 -6.42
C VAL A 194 15.07 -9.83 -5.92
N GLU A 195 16.06 -9.85 -6.82
CA GLU A 195 17.47 -10.04 -6.46
C GLU A 195 17.99 -8.89 -5.58
N LEU A 196 17.68 -7.64 -5.94
CA LEU A 196 18.10 -6.45 -5.21
C LEU A 196 17.47 -6.33 -3.82
N ALA A 197 16.33 -6.98 -3.61
CA ALA A 197 15.72 -7.05 -2.29
C ALA A 197 16.60 -7.81 -1.29
N ASP A 198 17.35 -8.82 -1.73
CA ASP A 198 18.33 -9.55 -0.91
C ASP A 198 17.75 -9.97 0.46
N GLY A 199 16.52 -10.52 0.45
CA GLY A 199 15.78 -10.92 1.66
C GLY A 199 15.14 -9.77 2.45
N ASN A 200 15.36 -8.51 2.08
CA ASN A 200 14.71 -7.37 2.72
C ASN A 200 13.24 -7.24 2.30
N PRO A 201 12.36 -6.71 3.16
CA PRO A 201 10.97 -6.45 2.81
C PRO A 201 10.85 -5.48 1.63
N LEU A 202 10.08 -5.88 0.61
CA LEU A 202 9.81 -5.08 -0.58
C LEU A 202 8.38 -5.27 -1.04
N HIS A 203 7.72 -4.19 -1.45
CA HIS A 203 6.43 -4.24 -2.12
C HIS A 203 6.59 -3.92 -3.61
N LEU A 204 6.32 -4.90 -4.48
CA LEU A 204 6.31 -4.71 -5.92
C LEU A 204 4.95 -4.17 -6.36
N ALA A 205 4.94 -2.94 -6.84
CA ALA A 205 3.75 -2.27 -7.30
C ALA A 205 3.25 -2.86 -8.63
N HIS A 206 1.90 -2.97 -8.78
CA HIS A 206 1.20 -3.31 -10.03
C HIS A 206 1.88 -4.42 -10.85
N ILE A 207 2.03 -5.59 -10.25
CA ILE A 207 2.82 -6.70 -10.81
C ILE A 207 2.47 -7.08 -12.25
N ASN A 208 1.20 -6.95 -12.64
CA ASN A 208 0.76 -7.20 -14.01
C ASN A 208 1.39 -6.26 -15.04
N ALA A 209 1.94 -5.11 -14.61
CA ALA A 209 2.63 -4.19 -15.50
C ALA A 209 3.93 -4.78 -16.10
N TYR A 210 4.50 -5.78 -15.45
CA TYR A 210 5.75 -6.42 -15.86
C TYR A 210 5.56 -7.68 -16.70
N CYS A 211 4.30 -8.14 -16.86
CA CYS A 211 3.94 -9.39 -17.54
C CYS A 211 3.08 -9.12 -18.78
N ARG A 212 3.53 -8.18 -19.64
CA ARG A 212 2.77 -7.72 -20.81
C ARG A 212 3.27 -8.29 -22.14
N GLY A 213 4.10 -9.31 -22.12
CA GLY A 213 4.65 -9.90 -23.34
C GLY A 213 5.69 -8.99 -24.02
N THR A 214 6.43 -8.19 -23.25
CA THR A 214 7.42 -7.25 -23.81
C THR A 214 8.79 -7.88 -24.03
N VAL A 215 9.11 -8.93 -23.30
CA VAL A 215 10.39 -9.66 -23.39
C VAL A 215 10.13 -11.10 -23.82
N LEU A 216 9.16 -11.78 -23.20
CA LEU A 216 8.71 -13.13 -23.47
C LEU A 216 7.18 -13.13 -23.67
N PRO A 217 6.58 -14.23 -24.16
CA PRO A 217 5.12 -14.35 -24.17
C PRO A 217 4.50 -14.08 -22.77
N GLU A 218 3.38 -13.39 -22.72
CA GLU A 218 2.70 -12.96 -21.45
C GLU A 218 2.56 -14.09 -20.42
N ALA A 219 2.21 -15.30 -20.90
CA ALA A 219 2.06 -16.47 -20.01
C ALA A 219 3.40 -16.89 -19.37
N GLU A 220 4.49 -16.80 -20.12
CA GLU A 220 5.82 -17.13 -19.63
C GLU A 220 6.32 -16.08 -18.64
N GLU A 221 6.14 -14.78 -18.94
CA GLU A 221 6.46 -13.68 -18.00
C GLU A 221 5.68 -13.83 -16.71
N THR A 222 4.39 -14.14 -16.80
CA THR A 222 3.53 -14.37 -15.64
C THR A 222 4.01 -15.55 -14.79
N GLU A 223 4.38 -16.65 -15.43
CA GLU A 223 4.91 -17.82 -14.73
C GLU A 223 6.22 -17.53 -14.00
N LEU A 224 7.12 -16.78 -14.63
CA LEU A 224 8.38 -16.32 -14.02
C LEU A 224 8.11 -15.44 -12.79
N ALA A 225 7.21 -14.47 -12.92
CA ALA A 225 6.82 -13.58 -11.82
C ALA A 225 6.25 -14.37 -10.63
N LEU A 226 5.32 -15.29 -10.87
CA LEU A 226 4.72 -16.13 -9.83
C LEU A 226 5.75 -17.04 -9.15
N LYS A 227 6.68 -17.62 -9.90
CA LYS A 227 7.78 -18.41 -9.34
C LYS A 227 8.70 -17.56 -8.47
N ALA A 228 9.06 -16.37 -8.92
CA ALA A 228 9.90 -15.45 -8.16
C ALA A 228 9.24 -15.05 -6.84
N LEU A 229 7.95 -14.70 -6.85
CA LEU A 229 7.20 -14.35 -5.65
C LEU A 229 7.07 -15.54 -4.68
N ALA A 230 6.75 -16.72 -5.18
CA ALA A 230 6.63 -17.92 -4.34
C ALA A 230 7.94 -18.30 -3.63
N ALA A 231 9.08 -18.01 -4.25
CA ALA A 231 10.41 -18.26 -3.69
C ALA A 231 10.88 -17.17 -2.70
N ASN A 232 10.22 -16.00 -2.68
CA ASN A 232 10.68 -14.83 -1.91
C ASN A 232 9.54 -14.27 -1.02
N PRO A 233 9.25 -14.88 0.14
CA PRO A 233 8.14 -14.50 1.02
C PRO A 233 8.31 -13.12 1.68
N ASN A 234 9.48 -12.50 1.59
CA ASN A 234 9.75 -11.12 1.98
C ASN A 234 9.18 -10.09 1.00
N ILE A 235 8.70 -10.53 -0.18
CA ILE A 235 8.16 -9.66 -1.21
C ILE A 235 6.63 -9.76 -1.21
N SER A 236 5.98 -8.61 -1.08
CA SER A 236 4.54 -8.46 -1.32
C SER A 236 4.29 -7.77 -2.67
N CYS A 237 3.09 -7.90 -3.19
CA CYS A 237 2.72 -7.21 -4.43
C CYS A 237 1.21 -6.93 -4.47
N GLU A 238 0.82 -6.03 -5.36
CA GLU A 238 -0.57 -5.83 -5.77
C GLU A 238 -0.67 -5.80 -7.30
N SER A 239 -1.89 -5.84 -7.81
CA SER A 239 -2.18 -5.87 -9.23
C SER A 239 -3.41 -5.02 -9.55
N TYR A 240 -3.51 -4.55 -10.78
CA TYR A 240 -4.73 -3.92 -11.26
C TYR A 240 -5.85 -4.95 -11.45
N LEU A 241 -7.08 -4.50 -11.20
CA LEU A 241 -8.28 -5.26 -11.53
C LEU A 241 -8.87 -4.85 -12.89
N SER A 242 -8.35 -3.81 -13.50
CA SER A 242 -8.85 -3.30 -14.77
C SER A 242 -8.12 -3.94 -15.96
N PRO A 243 -8.83 -4.46 -16.97
CA PRO A 243 -8.22 -4.96 -18.20
C PRO A 243 -7.69 -3.85 -19.11
N LEU A 244 -8.02 -2.59 -18.81
CA LEU A 244 -7.64 -1.42 -19.62
C LEU A 244 -6.37 -0.73 -19.13
N ASN A 245 -5.76 -1.20 -18.05
CA ASN A 245 -4.51 -0.65 -17.57
C ASN A 245 -3.37 -1.13 -18.45
N GLY A 246 -2.98 -0.26 -19.31
CA GLY A 246 -1.83 -0.37 -20.16
C GLY A 246 -0.60 0.30 -19.58
#